data_683013b977dd99c04b3da0b5aef7d8ea
#
_entry.id   683013b977dd99c04b3da0b5aef7d8ea
#
_cell.length_a   1.000
_cell.length_b   1.000
_cell.length_c   1.000
_cell.angle_alpha   90.00
_cell.angle_beta   90.00
_cell.angle_gamma   90.00
#
_symmetry.space_group_name_H-M   'P 1'
#
loop_
_entity.id
_entity.type
_entity.pdbx_description
1 polymer ?
#
loop_
_entity_poly.entity_id
_entity_poly.type
_entity_poly.pdbx_seq_one_letter_code
_entity_poly.pdbx_strand_id
1 'polypeptide(L)'
;MEMTLGKRIKECRLKKGMTQEALAEVLFTKKSTISEYENDKIDLKYSVLKEIAKALDTSVSYLSGEQDEDIDDEVMQMAIALQQIKSKELRRVAIAQVKVLAGM
;
A
#
# COMPACT_ATOMS: atom_id res chain seq x y z
N MET A 1 -11.67 -12.98 13.03
CA MET A 1 -11.61 -13.20 11.57
C MET A 1 -10.20 -12.90 11.07
N GLU A 2 -9.62 -13.83 10.36
CA GLU A 2 -8.31 -13.62 9.75
C GLU A 2 -8.40 -12.64 8.59
N MET A 3 -7.48 -11.70 8.55
CA MET A 3 -7.35 -10.78 7.43
C MET A 3 -6.52 -11.45 6.34
N THR A 4 -7.14 -11.68 5.20
CA THR A 4 -6.45 -12.22 4.02
C THR A 4 -5.86 -11.07 3.20
N LEU A 5 -5.03 -11.41 2.22
CA LEU A 5 -4.49 -10.44 1.26
C LEU A 5 -5.64 -9.68 0.57
N GLY A 6 -6.64 -10.38 0.08
CA GLY A 6 -7.77 -9.75 -0.58
C GLY A 6 -8.56 -8.81 0.31
N LYS A 7 -8.77 -9.20 1.56
CA LYS A 7 -9.46 -8.35 2.54
C LYS A 7 -8.66 -7.08 2.86
N ARG A 8 -7.34 -7.18 2.93
CA ARG A 8 -6.48 -6.02 3.15
C ARG A 8 -6.52 -5.06 1.96
N ILE A 9 -6.55 -5.59 0.75
CA ILE A 9 -6.70 -4.78 -0.46
C ILE A 9 -8.02 -4.02 -0.41
N LYS A 10 -9.11 -4.71 -0.10
CA LYS A 10 -10.43 -4.09 -0.01
C LYS A 10 -10.47 -3.00 1.07
N GLU A 11 -9.92 -3.28 2.23
CA GLU A 11 -9.87 -2.32 3.33
C GLU A 11 -9.10 -1.05 2.95
N CYS A 12 -7.93 -1.21 2.35
CA CYS A 12 -7.13 -0.06 1.90
C CYS A 12 -7.84 0.73 0.80
N ARG A 13 -8.52 0.04 -0.11
CA ARG A 13 -9.31 0.68 -1.15
C ARG A 13 -10.42 1.54 -0.56
N LEU A 14 -11.15 0.99 0.39
CA LEU A 14 -12.24 1.71 1.07
C LEU A 14 -11.74 2.90 1.87
N LYS A 15 -10.61 2.75 2.56
CA LYS A 15 -9.98 3.86 3.29
C LYS A 15 -9.60 5.00 2.36
N LYS A 16 -9.18 4.68 1.15
CA LYS A 16 -8.83 5.68 0.15
C LYS A 16 -10.05 6.27 -0.56
N GLY A 17 -11.24 5.75 -0.30
CA GLY A 17 -12.47 6.22 -0.92
C GLY A 17 -12.62 5.80 -2.38
N MET A 18 -11.95 4.74 -2.80
CA MET A 18 -12.01 4.25 -4.16
C MET A 18 -13.05 3.14 -4.34
N THR A 19 -13.71 3.16 -5.50
CA THR A 19 -14.55 2.04 -5.91
C THR A 19 -13.69 0.94 -6.54
N GLN A 20 -14.25 -0.25 -6.69
CA GLN A 20 -13.56 -1.32 -7.45
C GLN A 20 -13.29 -0.88 -8.88
N GLU A 21 -14.23 -0.15 -9.49
CA GLU A 21 -14.06 0.38 -10.84
C GLU A 21 -12.90 1.37 -10.93
N ALA A 22 -12.79 2.26 -9.95
CA ALA A 22 -11.71 3.24 -9.92
C ALA A 22 -10.35 2.56 -9.81
N LEU A 23 -10.24 1.57 -8.94
CA LEU A 23 -8.98 0.81 -8.80
C LEU A 23 -8.68 0.04 -10.08
N ALA A 24 -9.70 -0.56 -10.69
CA ALA A 24 -9.52 -1.27 -11.96
C ALA A 24 -8.99 -0.35 -13.06
N GLU A 25 -9.48 0.88 -13.16
CA GLU A 25 -8.99 1.85 -14.12
C GLU A 25 -7.50 2.17 -13.91
N VAL A 26 -7.10 2.40 -12.67
CA VAL A 26 -5.69 2.68 -12.34
C VAL A 26 -4.79 1.53 -12.74
N LEU A 27 -5.27 0.30 -12.57
CA LEU A 27 -4.48 -0.91 -12.85
C LEU A 27 -4.66 -1.43 -14.29
N PHE A 28 -5.41 -0.72 -15.12
CA PHE A 28 -5.69 -1.11 -16.51
C PHE A 28 -6.31 -2.51 -16.58
N THR A 29 -7.26 -2.78 -15.71
CA THR A 29 -7.95 -4.07 -15.64
C THR A 29 -9.46 -3.88 -15.47
N LYS A 30 -10.18 -4.96 -15.21
CA LYS A 30 -11.63 -4.96 -15.09
C LYS A 30 -12.07 -4.98 -13.63
N LYS A 31 -13.25 -4.42 -13.36
CA LYS A 31 -13.87 -4.48 -12.03
C LYS A 31 -13.96 -5.92 -11.52
N SER A 32 -14.34 -6.86 -12.39
CA SER A 32 -14.44 -8.27 -12.01
C SER A 32 -13.10 -8.83 -11.53
N THR A 33 -12.01 -8.38 -12.12
CA THR A 33 -10.66 -8.80 -11.71
C THR A 33 -10.35 -8.28 -10.30
N ILE A 34 -10.69 -7.04 -10.00
CA ILE A 34 -10.49 -6.48 -8.66
C ILE A 34 -11.33 -7.26 -7.64
N SER A 35 -12.57 -7.58 -7.98
CA SER A 35 -13.44 -8.39 -7.13
C SER A 35 -12.82 -9.75 -6.83
N GLU A 36 -12.23 -10.41 -7.83
CA GLU A 36 -11.56 -11.69 -7.64
C GLU A 36 -10.34 -11.57 -6.72
N TYR A 37 -9.57 -10.49 -6.85
CA TYR A 37 -8.44 -10.23 -5.96
C TYR A 37 -8.91 -10.04 -4.51
N GLU A 38 -9.96 -9.26 -4.32
CA GLU A 38 -10.48 -8.96 -2.98
C GLU A 38 -11.12 -10.17 -2.30
N ASN A 39 -11.60 -11.12 -3.10
CA ASN A 39 -12.20 -12.36 -2.60
C ASN A 39 -11.24 -13.55 -2.56
N ASP A 40 -9.95 -13.29 -2.75
CA ASP A 40 -8.88 -14.31 -2.68
C ASP A 40 -9.07 -15.46 -3.67
N LYS A 41 -9.67 -15.18 -4.81
CA LYS A 41 -9.93 -16.20 -5.84
C LYS A 41 -8.78 -16.41 -6.81
N ILE A 42 -7.84 -15.45 -6.87
CA ILE A 42 -6.69 -15.49 -7.77
C ILE A 42 -5.43 -15.20 -6.99
N ASP A 43 -4.39 -15.97 -7.26
CA ASP A 43 -3.06 -15.69 -6.72
C ASP A 43 -2.47 -14.48 -7.43
N LEU A 44 -2.07 -13.48 -6.65
CA LEU A 44 -1.48 -12.26 -7.18
C LEU A 44 0.02 -12.42 -7.40
N LYS A 45 0.45 -12.08 -8.61
CA LYS A 45 1.88 -11.97 -8.89
C LYS A 45 2.44 -10.77 -8.12
N TYR A 46 3.69 -10.87 -7.71
CA TYR A 46 4.35 -9.80 -6.97
C TYR A 46 4.32 -8.46 -7.71
N SER A 47 4.51 -8.49 -9.03
CA SER A 47 4.46 -7.27 -9.85
C SER A 47 3.09 -6.58 -9.78
N VAL A 48 2.02 -7.36 -9.80
CA VAL A 48 0.65 -6.82 -9.68
C VAL A 48 0.41 -6.28 -8.27
N LEU A 49 0.88 -7.01 -7.26
CA LEU A 49 0.74 -6.59 -5.87
C LEU A 49 1.45 -5.27 -5.60
N LYS A 50 2.62 -5.06 -6.21
CA LYS A 50 3.33 -3.77 -6.12
C LYS A 50 2.52 -2.63 -6.72
N GLU A 51 1.88 -2.86 -7.86
CA GLU A 51 1.04 -1.84 -8.49
C GLU A 51 -0.19 -1.52 -7.65
N ILE A 52 -0.80 -2.53 -7.05
CA ILE A 52 -1.93 -2.34 -6.14
C ILE A 52 -1.51 -1.53 -4.92
N ALA A 53 -0.39 -1.88 -4.30
CA ALA A 53 0.13 -1.17 -3.14
C ALA A 53 0.37 0.30 -3.46
N LYS A 54 0.96 0.58 -4.61
CA LYS A 54 1.21 1.94 -5.08
C LYS A 54 -0.09 2.72 -5.29
N ALA A 55 -1.06 2.09 -5.91
CA ALA A 55 -2.36 2.72 -6.17
C ALA A 55 -3.12 3.04 -4.88
N LEU A 56 -2.94 2.21 -3.86
CA LEU A 56 -3.63 2.34 -2.56
C LEU A 56 -2.81 3.08 -1.51
N ASP A 57 -1.65 3.62 -1.88
CA ASP A 57 -0.74 4.33 -0.96
C ASP A 57 -0.39 3.48 0.27
N THR A 58 -0.09 2.22 0.04
CA THR A 58 0.33 1.29 1.08
C THR A 58 1.56 0.51 0.62
N SER A 59 2.01 -0.43 1.43
CA SER A 59 3.17 -1.27 1.12
C SER A 59 2.74 -2.71 0.82
N VAL A 60 3.59 -3.42 0.05
CA VAL A 60 3.40 -4.84 -0.18
C VAL A 60 3.45 -5.60 1.15
N SER A 61 4.34 -5.19 2.06
CA SER A 61 4.46 -5.83 3.38
C SER A 61 3.16 -5.74 4.18
N TYR A 62 2.50 -4.59 4.14
CA TYR A 62 1.21 -4.44 4.81
C TYR A 62 0.14 -5.33 4.18
N LEU A 63 0.03 -5.31 2.85
CA LEU A 63 -0.97 -6.10 2.14
C LEU A 63 -0.77 -7.60 2.34
N SER A 64 0.47 -8.05 2.39
CA SER A 64 0.78 -9.48 2.59
C SER A 64 0.70 -9.93 4.05
N GLY A 65 0.50 -8.99 4.98
CA GLY A 65 0.40 -9.31 6.39
C GLY A 65 1.73 -9.52 7.09
N GLU A 66 2.83 -9.19 6.44
CA GLU A 66 4.18 -9.33 7.02
C GLU A 66 4.54 -8.16 7.94
N GLN A 67 3.78 -7.07 7.82
CA GLN A 67 4.05 -5.87 8.62
C GLN A 67 3.37 -5.96 9.96
N ASP A 68 4.09 -5.51 11.00
CA ASP A 68 3.61 -5.55 12.37
C ASP A 68 2.41 -4.62 12.57
N GLU A 69 1.38 -5.10 13.26
CA GLU A 69 0.15 -4.34 13.53
C GLU A 69 0.38 -3.11 14.42
N ASP A 70 1.53 -3.05 15.09
CA ASP A 70 1.87 -1.98 16.00
C ASP A 70 2.40 -0.71 15.32
N ILE A 71 2.48 -0.71 13.99
CA ILE A 71 2.93 0.47 13.28
C ILE A 71 1.78 1.46 13.13
N ASP A 72 1.97 2.64 13.72
CA ASP A 72 1.02 3.74 13.65
C ASP A 72 0.76 4.14 12.18
N ASP A 73 -0.49 4.43 11.85
CA ASP A 73 -0.88 4.90 10.51
C ASP A 73 -0.10 6.14 10.08
N GLU A 74 0.21 7.05 11.01
CA GLU A 74 0.99 8.25 10.70
C GLU A 74 2.41 7.89 10.26
N VAL A 75 3.02 6.91 10.94
CA VAL A 75 4.36 6.43 10.58
C VAL A 75 4.32 5.77 9.21
N MET A 76 3.29 4.98 8.94
CA MET A 76 3.10 4.34 7.64
C MET A 76 2.98 5.38 6.53
N GLN A 77 2.16 6.41 6.73
CA GLN A 77 1.98 7.47 5.76
C GLN A 77 3.28 8.23 5.50
N MET A 78 4.07 8.46 6.54
CA MET A 78 5.37 9.09 6.41
C MET A 78 6.34 8.24 5.60
N ALA A 79 6.37 6.93 5.85
CA ALA A 79 7.22 6.01 5.10
C ALA A 79 6.85 6.00 3.61
N ILE A 80 5.56 5.97 3.30
CA ILE A 80 5.06 6.03 1.92
C ILE A 80 5.46 7.34 1.26
N ALA A 81 5.29 8.46 1.96
CA ALA A 81 5.67 9.77 1.45
C ALA A 81 7.16 9.84 1.12
N LEU A 82 8.02 9.27 1.98
CA LEU A 82 9.46 9.22 1.74
C LEU A 82 9.79 8.41 0.49
N GLN A 83 9.07 7.32 0.25
CA GLN A 83 9.28 6.50 -0.95
C GLN A 83 8.90 7.22 -2.23
N GLN A 84 7.98 8.16 -2.15
CA GLN A 84 7.50 8.92 -3.31
C GLN A 84 8.41 10.09 -3.67
N ILE A 85 9.39 10.42 -2.86
CA ILE A 85 10.35 11.49 -3.16
C ILE A 85 11.25 11.03 -4.31
N LYS A 86 11.16 11.72 -5.44
CA LYS A 86 11.88 11.35 -6.67
C LYS A 86 13.37 11.65 -6.61
N SER A 87 13.77 12.73 -5.92
CA SER A 87 15.15 13.10 -5.78
C SER A 87 15.80 12.30 -4.66
N LYS A 88 16.90 11.60 -4.97
CA LYS A 88 17.66 10.87 -3.97
C LYS A 88 18.23 11.79 -2.89
N GLU A 89 18.65 12.99 -3.28
CA GLU A 89 19.21 13.96 -2.35
C GLU A 89 18.17 14.47 -1.38
N LEU A 90 16.99 14.85 -1.87
CA LEU A 90 15.90 15.31 -1.02
C LEU A 90 15.42 14.19 -0.10
N ARG A 91 15.40 12.96 -0.59
CA ARG A 91 15.04 11.81 0.24
C ARG A 91 16.02 11.63 1.39
N ARG A 92 17.31 11.74 1.14
CA ARG A 92 18.34 11.63 2.17
C ARG A 92 18.16 12.70 3.24
N VAL A 93 17.88 13.94 2.83
CA VAL A 93 17.66 15.05 3.76
C VAL A 93 16.45 14.77 4.64
N ALA A 94 15.34 14.33 4.03
CA ALA A 94 14.13 14.00 4.77
C ALA A 94 14.35 12.88 5.78
N ILE A 95 15.07 11.83 5.39
CA ILE A 95 15.38 10.70 6.27
C ILE A 95 16.29 11.17 7.42
N ALA A 96 17.26 12.00 7.13
CA ALA A 96 18.17 12.54 8.16
C ALA A 96 17.39 13.35 9.21
N GLN A 97 16.44 14.17 8.76
CA GLN A 97 15.60 14.95 9.68
C GLN A 97 14.75 14.05 10.57
N VAL A 98 14.14 13.01 10.00
CA VAL A 98 13.35 12.05 10.78
C VAL A 98 14.22 11.37 11.82
N LYS A 99 15.44 10.97 11.48
CA LYS A 99 16.37 10.34 12.41
C LYS A 99 16.73 11.25 13.57
N VAL A 100 16.98 12.54 13.29
CA VAL A 100 17.30 13.52 14.33
C VAL A 100 16.12 13.67 15.29
N LEU A 101 14.90 13.79 14.76
CA LEU A 101 13.70 13.92 15.58
C LEU A 101 13.44 12.67 16.43
N ALA A 102 13.81 11.51 15.92
CA ALA A 102 13.64 10.24 16.63
C ALA A 102 14.78 9.96 17.63
N GLY A 103 15.79 10.81 17.71
CA GLY A 103 16.94 10.62 18.60
C GLY A 103 17.90 9.52 18.13
N MET A 104 17.91 9.24 16.85
CA MET A 104 18.73 8.17 16.26
C MET A 104 20.06 8.67 15.77
#